data_89edf89cf5cbcd301374d63c4680bd5d
#
_entry.id   89edf89cf5cbcd301374d63c4680bd5d
#
_cell.length_a   1.000
_cell.length_b   1.000
_cell.length_c   1.000
_cell.angle_alpha   90.00
_cell.angle_beta   90.00
_cell.angle_gamma   90.00
#
_symmetry.space_group_name_H-M   'P 1'
#
loop_
_entity.id
_entity.type
_entity.pdbx_description
1 polymer ?
#
loop_
_entity_poly.entity_id
_entity_poly.type
_entity_poly.pdbx_seq_one_letter_code
_entity_poly.pdbx_strand_id
1 'polypeptide(L)'
;MKHIFLFVGIFIFSSVSAQFSNINAGENISFRIHYGFLTAGNATLSTTKTSYKGQPAFYVRGVGKTSGAAKAFFKVEDVYESYINEKKEPLYYVRNVSEGSYTQHLQSTFNPGNNTLVLVDKKHTDRPAKTVKVPNDVQDILSCFYYLRSVDNLKVGSVLKMNVWIDDELFPFQLKVVGTEKVSTKFGKVNCLKIIPSVISGRVFKAKEGVTMWVTNDQNRVPVLIKAELAVGSLKASIDSYSNVKYPIKFEK
;
A
#
# COMPACT_ATOMS: atom_id res chain seq x y z
N MET A 1 -15.06 61.86 -27.63
CA MET A 1 -14.50 61.19 -26.42
C MET A 1 -15.02 59.75 -26.46
N LYS A 2 -14.14 58.78 -26.83
CA LYS A 2 -14.48 57.35 -26.90
C LYS A 2 -13.98 56.69 -25.61
N HIS A 3 -14.92 56.17 -24.77
CA HIS A 3 -14.59 55.42 -23.57
C HIS A 3 -14.36 53.93 -23.97
N ILE A 4 -13.11 53.48 -23.85
CA ILE A 4 -12.73 52.06 -23.98
C ILE A 4 -12.89 51.42 -22.59
N PHE A 5 -13.89 50.56 -22.44
CA PHE A 5 -14.02 49.68 -21.26
C PHE A 5 -13.09 48.45 -21.45
N LEU A 6 -12.05 48.43 -20.63
CA LEU A 6 -11.14 47.27 -20.56
C LEU A 6 -11.75 46.22 -19.62
N PHE A 7 -12.29 45.12 -20.20
CA PHE A 7 -12.77 43.99 -19.42
C PHE A 7 -11.57 43.11 -19.02
N VAL A 8 -11.13 43.21 -17.79
CA VAL A 8 -10.12 42.31 -17.21
C VAL A 8 -10.84 41.04 -16.77
N GLY A 9 -10.81 40.01 -17.60
CA GLY A 9 -11.29 38.67 -17.25
C GLY A 9 -10.34 38.01 -16.25
N ILE A 10 -10.75 37.90 -14.98
CA ILE A 10 -10.04 37.11 -13.98
C ILE A 10 -10.31 35.63 -14.29
N PHE A 11 -9.36 34.96 -14.94
CA PHE A 11 -9.35 33.51 -15.06
C PHE A 11 -8.99 32.90 -13.70
N ILE A 12 -9.98 32.46 -12.93
CA ILE A 12 -9.77 31.64 -11.75
C ILE A 12 -9.41 30.23 -12.26
N PHE A 13 -8.13 29.91 -12.29
CA PHE A 13 -7.66 28.56 -12.46
C PHE A 13 -8.02 27.77 -11.20
N SER A 14 -9.17 27.10 -11.22
CA SER A 14 -9.48 26.04 -10.26
C SER A 14 -8.54 24.88 -10.51
N SER A 15 -7.46 24.79 -9.76
CA SER A 15 -6.60 23.62 -9.72
C SER A 15 -7.44 22.46 -9.18
N VAL A 16 -7.97 21.63 -10.05
CA VAL A 16 -8.56 20.34 -9.67
C VAL A 16 -7.41 19.48 -9.19
N SER A 17 -7.16 19.52 -7.90
CA SER A 17 -6.25 18.61 -7.22
C SER A 17 -6.81 17.20 -7.37
N ALA A 18 -6.18 16.35 -8.15
CA ALA A 18 -6.48 14.92 -8.20
C ALA A 18 -6.01 14.29 -6.88
N GLN A 19 -6.75 14.52 -5.80
CA GLN A 19 -6.49 13.93 -4.49
C GLN A 19 -6.85 12.44 -4.50
N PHE A 20 -6.20 11.66 -3.64
CA PHE A 20 -6.75 10.39 -3.20
C PHE A 20 -8.13 10.66 -2.60
N SER A 21 -9.17 10.52 -3.42
CA SER A 21 -10.53 10.98 -3.09
C SER A 21 -11.12 10.26 -1.87
N ASN A 22 -10.56 9.13 -1.47
CA ASN A 22 -11.05 8.23 -0.43
C ASN A 22 -10.06 7.96 0.72
N ILE A 23 -8.93 8.69 0.79
CA ILE A 23 -7.91 8.54 1.83
C ILE A 23 -7.65 9.90 2.47
N ASN A 24 -7.73 9.98 3.79
CA ASN A 24 -7.39 11.19 4.53
C ASN A 24 -5.90 11.24 4.89
N ALA A 25 -5.37 12.45 4.92
CA ALA A 25 -4.13 12.71 5.64
C ALA A 25 -4.33 12.46 7.14
N GLY A 26 -3.37 11.81 7.78
CA GLY A 26 -3.46 11.40 9.19
C GLY A 26 -4.23 10.10 9.39
N GLU A 27 -4.65 9.41 8.32
CA GLU A 27 -5.19 8.06 8.45
C GLU A 27 -4.16 7.14 9.10
N ASN A 28 -4.59 6.39 10.10
CA ASN A 28 -3.78 5.40 10.78
C ASN A 28 -4.60 4.12 10.96
N ILE A 29 -4.03 2.99 10.56
CA ILE A 29 -4.66 1.67 10.66
C ILE A 29 -3.65 0.73 11.31
N SER A 30 -4.05 0.05 12.39
CA SER A 30 -3.22 -0.99 13.01
C SER A 30 -3.83 -2.37 12.86
N PHE A 31 -2.96 -3.35 12.84
CA PHE A 31 -3.29 -4.77 12.70
C PHE A 31 -2.63 -5.56 13.80
N ARG A 32 -3.35 -6.57 14.29
CA ARG A 32 -2.79 -7.64 15.10
C ARG A 32 -2.47 -8.84 14.22
N ILE A 33 -1.24 -9.31 14.29
CA ILE A 33 -0.76 -10.45 13.51
C ILE A 33 -0.85 -11.71 14.36
N HIS A 34 -1.49 -12.73 13.81
CA HIS A 34 -1.67 -14.03 14.45
C HIS A 34 -1.08 -15.14 13.62
N TYR A 35 -0.49 -16.12 14.30
CA TYR A 35 -0.17 -17.43 13.76
C TYR A 35 -0.96 -18.48 14.52
N GLY A 36 -1.95 -19.08 13.88
CA GLY A 36 -2.95 -19.88 14.56
C GLY A 36 -3.70 -19.06 15.63
N PHE A 37 -3.61 -19.49 16.89
CA PHE A 37 -4.20 -18.80 18.06
C PHE A 37 -3.22 -17.85 18.76
N LEU A 38 -1.94 -17.86 18.39
CA LEU A 38 -0.92 -17.04 19.03
C LEU A 38 -0.85 -15.65 18.39
N THR A 39 -0.78 -14.61 19.21
CA THR A 39 -0.42 -13.27 18.74
C THR A 39 1.08 -13.26 18.44
N ALA A 40 1.42 -13.07 17.16
CA ALA A 40 2.79 -13.08 16.67
C ALA A 40 3.40 -11.67 16.58
N GLY A 41 2.55 -10.65 16.39
CA GLY A 41 3.05 -9.29 16.22
C GLY A 41 1.95 -8.27 15.95
N ASN A 42 2.38 -7.11 15.51
CA ASN A 42 1.51 -6.03 15.04
C ASN A 42 2.08 -5.36 13.79
N ALA A 43 1.20 -4.73 13.03
CA ALA A 43 1.59 -3.86 11.93
C ALA A 43 0.77 -2.57 11.98
N THR A 44 1.33 -1.49 11.43
CA THR A 44 0.66 -0.20 11.31
C THR A 44 0.85 0.36 9.91
N LEU A 45 -0.19 1.03 9.39
CA LEU A 45 -0.13 1.85 8.19
C LEU A 45 -0.54 3.26 8.57
N SER A 46 0.28 4.25 8.23
CA SER A 46 -0.02 5.66 8.46
C SER A 46 0.18 6.47 7.19
N THR A 47 -0.63 7.53 7.03
CA THR A 47 -0.63 8.38 5.83
C THR A 47 -0.54 9.84 6.23
N THR A 48 0.37 10.60 5.63
CA THR A 48 0.54 12.03 5.89
C THR A 48 0.66 12.79 4.58
N LYS A 49 0.03 13.94 4.46
CA LYS A 49 0.31 14.88 3.35
C LYS A 49 1.68 15.50 3.54
N THR A 50 2.44 15.55 2.45
CA THR A 50 3.79 16.11 2.42
C THR A 50 4.14 16.62 1.02
N SER A 51 5.39 16.97 0.81
CA SER A 51 5.96 17.17 -0.51
C SER A 51 7.23 16.34 -0.67
N TYR A 52 7.47 15.85 -1.87
CA TYR A 52 8.71 15.19 -2.25
C TYR A 52 9.37 15.98 -3.37
N LYS A 53 10.56 16.54 -3.13
CA LYS A 53 11.30 17.39 -4.09
C LYS A 53 10.42 18.52 -4.67
N GLY A 54 9.60 19.17 -3.84
CA GLY A 54 8.71 20.25 -4.23
C GLY A 54 7.38 19.83 -4.86
N GLN A 55 7.14 18.54 -5.09
CA GLN A 55 5.85 18.02 -5.59
C GLN A 55 4.95 17.61 -4.41
N PRO A 56 3.65 17.96 -4.44
CA PRO A 56 2.69 17.43 -3.48
C PRO A 56 2.67 15.91 -3.50
N ALA A 57 2.69 15.30 -2.33
CA ALA A 57 2.71 13.85 -2.18
C ALA A 57 1.99 13.40 -0.90
N PHE A 58 1.62 12.12 -0.87
CA PHE A 58 1.30 11.40 0.34
C PHE A 58 2.52 10.59 0.76
N TYR A 59 2.95 10.77 2.01
CA TYR A 59 3.89 9.89 2.66
C TYR A 59 3.11 8.79 3.36
N VAL A 60 3.39 7.57 2.98
CA VAL A 60 2.80 6.35 3.55
C VAL A 60 3.89 5.59 4.26
N ARG A 61 3.64 5.17 5.49
CA ARG A 61 4.57 4.39 6.28
C ARG A 61 3.90 3.13 6.81
N GLY A 62 4.48 1.98 6.48
CA GLY A 62 4.14 0.67 7.03
C GLY A 62 5.20 0.20 8.01
N VAL A 63 4.80 -0.30 9.18
CA VAL A 63 5.70 -0.87 10.17
C VAL A 63 5.16 -2.21 10.61
N GLY A 64 5.98 -3.26 10.55
CA GLY A 64 5.67 -4.60 11.07
C GLY A 64 6.65 -5.01 12.15
N LYS A 65 6.15 -5.55 13.26
CA LYS A 65 7.01 -6.02 14.37
C LYS A 65 6.44 -7.28 15.01
N THR A 66 7.31 -8.23 15.30
CA THR A 66 6.95 -9.33 16.20
C THR A 66 6.83 -8.83 17.64
N SER A 67 5.95 -9.46 18.41
CA SER A 67 5.68 -9.13 19.81
C SER A 67 5.54 -10.39 20.68
N GLY A 68 5.61 -10.19 22.00
CA GLY A 68 5.41 -11.27 22.96
C GLY A 68 6.41 -12.42 22.76
N ALA A 69 5.94 -13.65 22.98
CA ALA A 69 6.75 -14.85 22.85
C ALA A 69 7.31 -15.07 21.43
N ALA A 70 6.59 -14.65 20.39
CA ALA A 70 7.05 -14.80 19.01
C ALA A 70 8.39 -14.10 18.76
N LYS A 71 8.63 -12.94 19.42
CA LYS A 71 9.91 -12.20 19.31
C LYS A 71 11.12 -12.99 19.78
N ALA A 72 10.93 -13.92 20.73
CA ALA A 72 12.02 -14.75 21.23
C ALA A 72 12.44 -15.83 20.23
N PHE A 73 11.53 -16.26 19.36
CA PHE A 73 11.79 -17.28 18.34
C PHE A 73 12.19 -16.70 16.99
N PHE A 74 11.56 -15.60 16.58
CA PHE A 74 11.83 -14.96 15.32
C PHE A 74 11.54 -13.44 15.41
N LYS A 75 12.60 -12.65 15.50
CA LYS A 75 12.49 -11.19 15.59
C LYS A 75 12.25 -10.61 14.20
N VAL A 76 11.18 -9.83 14.05
CA VAL A 76 10.88 -9.02 12.87
C VAL A 76 10.75 -7.56 13.26
N GLU A 77 11.43 -6.69 12.54
CA GLU A 77 11.31 -5.23 12.61
C GLU A 77 11.43 -4.67 11.19
N ASP A 78 10.28 -4.48 10.54
CA ASP A 78 10.20 -4.05 9.15
C ASP A 78 9.61 -2.66 9.05
N VAL A 79 10.23 -1.82 8.22
CA VAL A 79 9.76 -0.48 7.89
C VAL A 79 9.71 -0.33 6.38
N TYR A 80 8.54 0.03 5.89
CA TYR A 80 8.29 0.38 4.51
C TYR A 80 7.82 1.84 4.44
N GLU A 81 8.34 2.61 3.50
CA GLU A 81 7.95 4.00 3.30
C GLU A 81 7.76 4.27 1.82
N SER A 82 6.71 5.01 1.47
CA SER A 82 6.45 5.40 0.08
C SER A 82 5.97 6.85 0.01
N TYR A 83 6.52 7.60 -0.93
CA TYR A 83 6.02 8.91 -1.34
C TYR A 83 5.26 8.73 -2.64
N ILE A 84 3.97 9.02 -2.61
CA ILE A 84 3.04 8.79 -3.73
C ILE A 84 2.48 10.13 -4.17
N ASN A 85 2.60 10.45 -5.46
CA ASN A 85 2.08 11.71 -6.00
C ASN A 85 0.55 11.67 -6.18
N GLU A 86 -0.03 12.80 -6.59
CA GLU A 86 -1.47 12.94 -6.82
C GLU A 86 -1.98 12.05 -7.97
N LYS A 87 -1.11 11.63 -8.90
CA LYS A 87 -1.43 10.68 -9.96
C LYS A 87 -1.38 9.22 -9.52
N LYS A 88 -1.09 8.97 -8.22
CA LYS A 88 -0.97 7.64 -7.63
C LYS A 88 0.28 6.88 -8.10
N GLU A 89 1.30 7.61 -8.53
CA GLU A 89 2.58 7.08 -8.93
C GLU A 89 3.56 7.18 -7.75
N PRO A 90 4.34 6.14 -7.45
CA PRO A 90 5.40 6.24 -6.45
C PRO A 90 6.52 7.17 -6.94
N LEU A 91 7.04 8.00 -6.04
CA LEU A 91 8.19 8.88 -6.28
C LEU A 91 9.44 8.35 -5.58
N TYR A 92 9.27 7.79 -4.39
CA TYR A 92 10.34 7.28 -3.57
C TYR A 92 9.84 6.17 -2.66
N TYR A 93 10.59 5.10 -2.54
CA TYR A 93 10.23 3.94 -1.73
C TYR A 93 11.44 3.47 -0.92
N VAL A 94 11.21 3.16 0.34
CA VAL A 94 12.18 2.55 1.24
C VAL A 94 11.66 1.20 1.69
N ARG A 95 12.53 0.20 1.60
CA ARG A 95 12.36 -1.10 2.25
C ARG A 95 13.51 -1.30 3.22
N ASN A 96 13.22 -1.23 4.51
CA ASN A 96 14.19 -1.47 5.58
C ASN A 96 13.65 -2.58 6.48
N VAL A 97 14.18 -3.78 6.32
CA VAL A 97 13.67 -4.99 6.96
C VAL A 97 14.73 -5.68 7.77
N SER A 98 14.28 -6.27 8.88
CA SER A 98 15.09 -7.09 9.78
C SER A 98 14.25 -8.30 10.22
N GLU A 99 14.51 -9.46 9.64
CA GLU A 99 13.76 -10.70 9.80
C GLU A 99 14.70 -11.82 10.25
N GLY A 100 14.81 -12.02 11.55
CA GLY A 100 15.80 -12.95 12.14
C GLY A 100 17.23 -12.50 11.82
N SER A 101 17.97 -13.31 11.06
CA SER A 101 19.31 -12.99 10.56
C SER A 101 19.32 -12.24 9.23
N TYR A 102 18.19 -12.21 8.52
CA TYR A 102 18.07 -11.48 7.25
C TYR A 102 17.84 -10.00 7.51
N THR A 103 18.63 -9.15 6.86
CA THR A 103 18.46 -7.70 6.92
C THR A 103 18.71 -7.09 5.55
N GLN A 104 17.87 -6.12 5.16
CA GLN A 104 18.01 -5.39 3.90
C GLN A 104 17.59 -3.93 4.10
N HIS A 105 18.27 -2.99 3.44
CA HIS A 105 17.87 -1.60 3.39
C HIS A 105 18.03 -1.05 1.98
N LEU A 106 16.94 -1.04 1.23
CA LEU A 106 16.88 -0.57 -0.15
C LEU A 106 16.11 0.74 -0.24
N GLN A 107 16.59 1.62 -1.10
CA GLN A 107 15.93 2.88 -1.47
C GLN A 107 15.75 2.91 -2.98
N SER A 108 14.51 3.16 -3.43
CA SER A 108 14.16 3.25 -4.85
C SER A 108 13.61 4.63 -5.15
N THR A 109 14.26 5.38 -6.04
CA THR A 109 13.75 6.66 -6.55
C THR A 109 13.13 6.42 -7.91
N PHE A 110 11.84 6.64 -8.04
CA PHE A 110 11.11 6.52 -9.29
C PHE A 110 11.15 7.83 -10.06
N ASN A 111 11.32 7.73 -11.39
CA ASN A 111 11.30 8.86 -12.29
C ASN A 111 10.22 8.61 -13.37
N PRO A 112 8.94 8.93 -13.09
CA PRO A 112 7.84 8.64 -14.01
C PRO A 112 8.01 9.30 -15.39
N GLY A 113 8.67 10.46 -15.44
CA GLY A 113 8.87 11.21 -16.70
C GLY A 113 9.76 10.52 -17.74
N ASN A 114 10.64 9.60 -17.32
CA ASN A 114 11.53 8.84 -18.22
C ASN A 114 11.46 7.32 -18.01
N ASN A 115 10.49 6.85 -17.23
CA ASN A 115 10.25 5.43 -16.97
C ASN A 115 11.50 4.71 -16.43
N THR A 116 12.17 5.32 -15.46
CA THR A 116 13.33 4.74 -14.80
C THR A 116 13.16 4.72 -13.28
N LEU A 117 13.90 3.82 -12.67
CA LEU A 117 14.03 3.70 -11.23
C LEU A 117 15.52 3.66 -10.90
N VAL A 118 15.94 4.38 -9.87
CA VAL A 118 17.28 4.32 -9.31
C VAL A 118 17.21 3.59 -7.96
N LEU A 119 17.86 2.44 -7.89
CA LEU A 119 17.97 1.60 -6.69
C LEU A 119 19.31 1.87 -6.00
N VAL A 120 19.25 2.08 -4.68
CA VAL A 120 20.43 2.22 -3.82
C VAL A 120 20.33 1.21 -2.68
N ASP A 121 21.36 0.38 -2.51
CA ASP A 121 21.52 -0.50 -1.35
C ASP A 121 22.22 0.29 -0.23
N LYS A 122 21.48 0.63 0.82
CA LYS A 122 21.99 1.41 1.97
C LYS A 122 22.77 0.56 2.97
N LYS A 123 22.64 -0.76 2.85
CA LYS A 123 23.42 -1.71 3.68
C LYS A 123 24.79 -1.97 3.08
N HIS A 124 24.91 -1.98 1.75
CA HIS A 124 26.15 -2.20 1.01
C HIS A 124 26.50 -0.94 0.22
N THR A 125 27.02 0.05 0.92
CA THR A 125 27.30 1.39 0.37
C THR A 125 28.47 1.40 -0.62
N ASP A 126 29.25 0.33 -0.67
CA ASP A 126 30.29 0.05 -1.69
C ASP A 126 29.69 -0.31 -3.07
N ARG A 127 28.41 -0.71 -3.11
CA ARG A 127 27.72 -1.02 -4.37
C ARG A 127 27.24 0.25 -5.05
N PRO A 128 27.49 0.41 -6.35
CA PRO A 128 26.99 1.56 -7.10
C PRO A 128 25.45 1.52 -7.20
N ALA A 129 24.83 2.69 -7.29
CA ALA A 129 23.42 2.81 -7.58
C ALA A 129 23.09 2.16 -8.94
N LYS A 130 21.99 1.40 -8.99
CA LYS A 130 21.52 0.70 -10.20
C LYS A 130 20.35 1.46 -10.82
N THR A 131 20.47 1.87 -12.07
CA THR A 131 19.35 2.44 -12.83
C THR A 131 18.67 1.35 -13.65
N VAL A 132 17.36 1.22 -13.49
CA VAL A 132 16.53 0.21 -14.15
C VAL A 132 15.44 0.89 -14.96
N LYS A 133 15.16 0.41 -16.16
CA LYS A 133 13.96 0.81 -16.92
C LYS A 133 12.75 0.09 -16.34
N VAL A 134 11.67 0.83 -16.10
CA VAL A 134 10.42 0.31 -15.55
C VAL A 134 9.24 0.79 -16.38
N PRO A 135 8.12 0.07 -16.41
CA PRO A 135 6.89 0.54 -17.04
C PRO A 135 6.34 1.81 -16.35
N ASN A 136 5.52 2.57 -17.07
CA ASN A 136 4.87 3.77 -16.54
C ASN A 136 3.81 3.50 -15.44
N ASP A 137 3.33 2.26 -15.35
CA ASP A 137 2.35 1.79 -14.36
C ASP A 137 3.00 1.09 -13.14
N VAL A 138 4.32 1.27 -12.97
CA VAL A 138 5.04 0.65 -11.87
C VAL A 138 4.56 1.17 -10.52
N GLN A 139 4.36 0.26 -9.59
CA GLN A 139 4.02 0.51 -8.19
C GLN A 139 5.07 -0.10 -7.26
N ASP A 140 5.22 0.41 -6.05
CA ASP A 140 5.83 -0.30 -4.94
C ASP A 140 4.76 -1.04 -4.12
N ILE A 141 5.17 -1.80 -3.10
CA ILE A 141 4.24 -2.60 -2.28
C ILE A 141 3.19 -1.72 -1.59
N LEU A 142 3.56 -0.54 -1.08
CA LEU A 142 2.62 0.36 -0.41
C LEU A 142 1.74 1.10 -1.43
N SER A 143 2.34 1.66 -2.47
CA SER A 143 1.60 2.40 -3.49
C SER A 143 0.60 1.52 -4.24
N CYS A 144 0.93 0.24 -4.51
CA CYS A 144 0.02 -0.77 -5.05
C CYS A 144 -1.27 -0.88 -4.23
N PHE A 145 -1.13 -0.94 -2.91
CA PHE A 145 -2.26 -1.02 -2.00
C PHE A 145 -3.11 0.26 -1.99
N TYR A 146 -2.47 1.43 -1.98
CA TYR A 146 -3.17 2.71 -2.05
C TYR A 146 -3.80 2.95 -3.43
N TYR A 147 -3.19 2.46 -4.50
CA TYR A 147 -3.79 2.44 -5.83
C TYR A 147 -5.09 1.63 -5.85
N LEU A 148 -5.09 0.40 -5.32
CA LEU A 148 -6.31 -0.42 -5.18
C LEU A 148 -7.45 0.36 -4.49
N ARG A 149 -7.15 1.03 -3.39
CA ARG A 149 -8.13 1.80 -2.62
C ARG A 149 -8.72 2.97 -3.41
N SER A 150 -8.00 3.48 -4.38
CA SER A 150 -8.37 4.66 -5.18
C SER A 150 -9.12 4.33 -6.48
N VAL A 151 -9.28 3.05 -6.83
CA VAL A 151 -9.98 2.64 -8.05
C VAL A 151 -11.49 2.84 -7.89
N ASP A 152 -12.12 3.53 -8.84
CA ASP A 152 -13.56 3.69 -8.85
C ASP A 152 -14.27 2.37 -9.25
N ASN A 153 -15.49 2.19 -8.74
CA ASN A 153 -16.38 1.07 -9.11
C ASN A 153 -15.76 -0.34 -8.97
N LEU A 154 -14.87 -0.52 -7.98
CA LEU A 154 -14.30 -1.82 -7.68
C LEU A 154 -15.41 -2.78 -7.21
N LYS A 155 -15.57 -3.90 -7.91
CA LYS A 155 -16.66 -4.88 -7.67
C LYS A 155 -16.18 -6.30 -7.94
N VAL A 156 -16.97 -7.28 -7.56
CA VAL A 156 -16.72 -8.69 -7.88
C VAL A 156 -16.50 -8.87 -9.38
N GLY A 157 -15.44 -9.59 -9.74
CA GLY A 157 -14.99 -9.78 -11.11
C GLY A 157 -13.96 -8.73 -11.59
N SER A 158 -13.76 -7.61 -10.87
CA SER A 158 -12.72 -6.65 -11.22
C SER A 158 -11.34 -7.28 -11.13
N VAL A 159 -10.47 -6.95 -12.11
CA VAL A 159 -9.06 -7.36 -12.14
C VAL A 159 -8.23 -6.12 -12.40
N LEU A 160 -7.38 -5.76 -11.43
CA LEU A 160 -6.42 -4.69 -11.56
C LEU A 160 -5.07 -5.30 -11.90
N LYS A 161 -4.50 -4.92 -13.03
CA LYS A 161 -3.16 -5.33 -13.45
C LYS A 161 -2.20 -4.16 -13.29
N MET A 162 -1.00 -4.43 -12.82
CA MET A 162 0.06 -3.44 -12.62
C MET A 162 1.42 -4.14 -12.58
N ASN A 163 2.49 -3.37 -12.65
CA ASN A 163 3.83 -3.85 -12.41
C ASN A 163 4.25 -3.42 -11.01
N VAL A 164 4.71 -4.35 -10.16
CA VAL A 164 5.12 -4.06 -8.79
C VAL A 164 6.62 -4.28 -8.64
N TRP A 165 7.30 -3.26 -8.16
CA TRP A 165 8.72 -3.30 -7.79
C TRP A 165 8.85 -3.86 -6.37
N ILE A 166 9.47 -5.03 -6.26
CA ILE A 166 9.71 -5.71 -4.98
C ILE A 166 11.18 -6.07 -4.92
N ASP A 167 11.84 -5.71 -3.83
CA ASP A 167 13.29 -5.87 -3.63
C ASP A 167 14.09 -5.16 -4.73
N ASP A 168 14.60 -5.88 -5.70
CA ASP A 168 15.34 -5.36 -6.86
C ASP A 168 14.81 -5.93 -8.20
N GLU A 169 13.58 -6.45 -8.17
CA GLU A 169 12.93 -7.08 -9.33
C GLU A 169 11.54 -6.48 -9.61
N LEU A 170 11.14 -6.54 -10.87
CA LEU A 170 9.84 -6.11 -11.36
C LEU A 170 8.94 -7.34 -11.59
N PHE A 171 7.77 -7.33 -10.97
CA PHE A 171 6.80 -8.41 -11.08
C PHE A 171 5.52 -7.93 -11.76
N PRO A 172 5.09 -8.55 -12.86
CA PRO A 172 3.73 -8.42 -13.37
C PRO A 172 2.75 -8.96 -12.33
N PHE A 173 1.84 -8.11 -11.85
CA PHE A 173 1.01 -8.37 -10.70
C PHE A 173 -0.46 -8.10 -10.99
N GLN A 174 -1.35 -8.83 -10.36
CA GLN A 174 -2.77 -8.56 -10.43
C GLN A 174 -3.47 -8.73 -9.09
N LEU A 175 -4.50 -7.92 -8.89
CA LEU A 175 -5.43 -8.00 -7.77
C LEU A 175 -6.81 -8.37 -8.34
N LYS A 176 -7.32 -9.55 -8.00
CA LYS A 176 -8.63 -10.02 -8.48
C LYS A 176 -9.65 -9.97 -7.35
N VAL A 177 -10.76 -9.27 -7.55
CA VAL A 177 -11.92 -9.31 -6.64
C VAL A 177 -12.74 -10.55 -6.95
N VAL A 178 -12.70 -11.52 -6.04
CA VAL A 178 -13.29 -12.85 -6.26
C VAL A 178 -14.67 -13.02 -5.61
N GLY A 179 -15.05 -12.12 -4.72
CA GLY A 179 -16.34 -12.22 -4.02
C GLY A 179 -16.52 -11.13 -2.97
N THR A 180 -17.62 -11.23 -2.24
CA THR A 180 -17.90 -10.47 -1.03
C THR A 180 -18.03 -11.43 0.15
N GLU A 181 -17.63 -10.98 1.34
CA GLU A 181 -17.69 -11.78 2.56
C GLU A 181 -17.91 -10.88 3.77
N LYS A 182 -18.74 -11.29 4.74
CA LYS A 182 -18.83 -10.63 6.05
C LYS A 182 -17.68 -11.10 6.93
N VAL A 183 -16.80 -10.18 7.30
CA VAL A 183 -15.65 -10.45 8.18
C VAL A 183 -15.97 -10.01 9.59
N SER A 184 -15.77 -10.92 10.56
CA SER A 184 -15.89 -10.60 11.99
C SER A 184 -14.63 -9.89 12.48
N THR A 185 -14.81 -8.76 13.15
CA THR A 185 -13.75 -7.96 13.78
C THR A 185 -14.11 -7.67 15.23
N LYS A 186 -13.21 -7.10 15.99
CA LYS A 186 -13.51 -6.63 17.35
C LYS A 186 -14.50 -5.45 17.38
N PHE A 187 -14.76 -4.80 16.24
CA PHE A 187 -15.74 -3.70 16.13
C PHE A 187 -17.14 -4.17 15.71
N GLY A 188 -17.28 -5.44 15.34
CA GLY A 188 -18.47 -6.04 14.76
C GLY A 188 -18.18 -6.69 13.41
N LYS A 189 -19.22 -7.14 12.73
CA LYS A 189 -19.13 -7.70 11.37
C LYS A 189 -19.14 -6.58 10.34
N VAL A 190 -18.34 -6.71 9.27
CA VAL A 190 -18.30 -5.74 8.19
C VAL A 190 -18.28 -6.43 6.83
N ASN A 191 -19.04 -5.89 5.87
CA ASN A 191 -19.03 -6.37 4.50
C ASN A 191 -17.71 -6.01 3.82
N CYS A 192 -17.04 -7.00 3.24
CA CYS A 192 -15.76 -6.83 2.56
C CYS A 192 -15.78 -7.35 1.13
N LEU A 193 -14.96 -6.75 0.29
CA LEU A 193 -14.51 -7.34 -0.96
C LEU A 193 -13.38 -8.32 -0.63
N LYS A 194 -13.46 -9.54 -1.16
CA LYS A 194 -12.42 -10.56 -1.07
C LYS A 194 -11.53 -10.46 -2.29
N ILE A 195 -10.24 -10.21 -2.07
CA ILE A 195 -9.26 -9.93 -3.12
C ILE A 195 -8.14 -10.96 -3.03
N ILE A 196 -7.76 -11.51 -4.17
CA ILE A 196 -6.61 -12.39 -4.30
C ILE A 196 -5.54 -11.68 -5.10
N PRO A 197 -4.42 -11.29 -4.48
CA PRO A 197 -3.22 -10.85 -5.18
C PRO A 197 -2.51 -12.04 -5.80
N SER A 198 -1.95 -11.87 -6.99
CA SER A 198 -1.12 -12.89 -7.64
C SER A 198 -0.08 -12.27 -8.56
N VAL A 199 1.06 -12.93 -8.67
CA VAL A 199 2.06 -12.64 -9.70
C VAL A 199 1.66 -13.37 -10.97
N ILE A 200 1.66 -12.67 -12.10
CA ILE A 200 1.22 -13.22 -13.40
C ILE A 200 2.24 -14.23 -13.95
N SER A 201 3.51 -14.13 -13.53
CA SER A 201 4.59 -15.07 -13.91
C SER A 201 5.48 -15.45 -12.72
N GLY A 202 5.40 -16.65 -12.36
CA GLY A 202 6.24 -17.69 -11.78
C GLY A 202 7.34 -17.40 -10.80
N ARG A 203 7.28 -16.72 -9.64
CA ARG A 203 8.26 -16.98 -8.55
C ARG A 203 7.84 -16.61 -7.13
N VAL A 204 6.96 -15.64 -6.92
CA VAL A 204 6.76 -15.02 -5.59
C VAL A 204 5.75 -15.76 -4.71
N PHE A 205 4.77 -16.41 -5.29
CA PHE A 205 3.81 -17.23 -4.51
C PHE A 205 3.70 -18.61 -5.12
N LYS A 206 4.30 -19.61 -4.49
CA LYS A 206 3.99 -21.02 -4.82
C LYS A 206 2.49 -21.21 -4.63
N ALA A 207 1.85 -21.99 -5.49
CA ALA A 207 0.39 -22.22 -5.51
C ALA A 207 -0.23 -22.66 -4.17
N LYS A 208 0.59 -23.07 -3.19
CA LYS A 208 0.20 -23.43 -1.82
C LYS A 208 0.36 -22.31 -0.80
N GLU A 209 0.93 -21.16 -1.17
CA GLU A 209 1.20 -20.02 -0.27
C GLU A 209 0.47 -18.80 -0.82
N GLY A 210 -0.86 -18.86 -0.82
CA GLY A 210 -1.70 -17.79 -1.34
C GLY A 210 -1.94 -16.70 -0.29
N VAL A 211 -1.98 -15.46 -0.76
CA VAL A 211 -2.46 -14.34 0.06
C VAL A 211 -3.91 -14.06 -0.31
N THR A 212 -4.75 -13.82 0.70
CA THR A 212 -6.10 -13.31 0.53
C THR A 212 -6.25 -12.05 1.37
N MET A 213 -6.84 -11.03 0.80
CA MET A 213 -7.10 -9.76 1.48
C MET A 213 -8.59 -9.46 1.47
N TRP A 214 -9.11 -8.96 2.58
CA TRP A 214 -10.46 -8.45 2.70
C TRP A 214 -10.39 -6.95 3.01
N VAL A 215 -10.96 -6.16 2.13
CA VAL A 215 -11.11 -4.71 2.32
C VAL A 215 -12.58 -4.35 2.47
N THR A 216 -12.90 -3.30 3.23
CA THR A 216 -14.29 -2.85 3.39
C THR A 216 -14.94 -2.62 2.03
N ASN A 217 -16.18 -3.11 1.85
CA ASN A 217 -16.96 -2.88 0.62
C ASN A 217 -17.69 -1.53 0.70
N ASP A 218 -16.90 -0.48 0.82
CA ASP A 218 -17.31 0.92 0.90
C ASP A 218 -16.32 1.82 0.15
N GLN A 219 -16.47 3.12 0.25
CA GLN A 219 -15.57 4.06 -0.41
C GLN A 219 -14.15 4.09 0.19
N ASN A 220 -13.96 3.71 1.47
CA ASN A 220 -12.64 3.70 2.09
C ASN A 220 -11.75 2.55 1.62
N ARG A 221 -12.34 1.36 1.39
CA ARG A 221 -11.62 0.11 1.08
C ARG A 221 -10.48 -0.15 2.06
N VAL A 222 -10.77 0.04 3.35
CA VAL A 222 -9.81 -0.23 4.43
C VAL A 222 -9.56 -1.73 4.52
N PRO A 223 -8.29 -2.19 4.60
CA PRO A 223 -8.01 -3.59 4.86
C PRO A 223 -8.48 -3.98 6.26
N VAL A 224 -9.24 -5.06 6.33
CA VAL A 224 -9.82 -5.58 7.57
C VAL A 224 -9.10 -6.84 8.00
N LEU A 225 -8.75 -7.68 7.02
CA LEU A 225 -8.09 -8.94 7.21
C LEU A 225 -7.16 -9.23 6.03
N ILE A 226 -5.95 -9.63 6.32
CA ILE A 226 -5.01 -10.20 5.35
C ILE A 226 -4.61 -11.58 5.88
N LYS A 227 -4.74 -12.61 5.06
CA LYS A 227 -4.35 -13.98 5.37
C LYS A 227 -3.30 -14.44 4.38
N ALA A 228 -2.18 -14.91 4.89
CA ALA A 228 -1.14 -15.56 4.12
C ALA A 228 -1.08 -17.04 4.51
N GLU A 229 -1.32 -17.93 3.53
CA GLU A 229 -1.16 -19.37 3.72
C GLU A 229 0.33 -19.71 3.72
N LEU A 230 0.75 -20.48 4.69
CA LEU A 230 2.12 -20.98 4.81
C LEU A 230 2.14 -22.49 4.54
N ALA A 231 3.33 -23.04 4.40
CA ALA A 231 3.50 -24.51 4.28
C ALA A 231 2.84 -25.26 5.45
N VAL A 232 2.88 -24.64 6.65
CA VAL A 232 2.17 -25.11 7.85
C VAL A 232 1.41 -23.93 8.44
N GLY A 233 0.09 -24.02 8.52
CA GLY A 233 -0.78 -22.99 9.10
C GLY A 233 -0.94 -21.74 8.24
N SER A 234 -1.25 -20.61 8.87
CA SER A 234 -1.41 -19.33 8.20
C SER A 234 -1.08 -18.15 9.14
N LEU A 235 -0.57 -17.08 8.56
CA LEU A 235 -0.52 -15.77 9.22
C LEU A 235 -1.77 -14.98 8.88
N LYS A 236 -2.32 -14.30 9.88
CA LYS A 236 -3.49 -13.42 9.74
C LYS A 236 -3.16 -12.06 10.36
N ALA A 237 -3.28 -10.99 9.57
CA ALA A 237 -3.26 -9.63 10.06
C ALA A 237 -4.71 -9.13 10.11
N SER A 238 -5.26 -8.98 11.30
CA SER A 238 -6.64 -8.52 11.55
C SER A 238 -6.63 -7.09 12.04
N ILE A 239 -7.55 -6.25 11.55
CA ILE A 239 -7.66 -4.84 11.98
C ILE A 239 -7.81 -4.76 13.51
N ASP A 240 -6.94 -3.96 14.15
CA ASP A 240 -6.92 -3.76 15.59
C ASP A 240 -7.34 -2.35 16.00
N SER A 241 -6.94 -1.32 15.25
CA SER A 241 -7.47 0.04 15.42
C SER A 241 -7.46 0.78 14.09
N TYR A 242 -8.24 1.84 14.01
CA TYR A 242 -8.21 2.77 12.89
C TYR A 242 -8.60 4.17 13.37
N SER A 243 -8.08 5.18 12.72
CA SER A 243 -8.44 6.58 12.94
C SER A 243 -8.31 7.39 11.66
N ASN A 244 -9.04 8.49 11.58
CA ASN A 244 -9.02 9.44 10.47
C ASN A 244 -9.32 8.82 9.08
N VAL A 245 -10.05 7.69 9.03
CA VAL A 245 -10.61 7.19 7.77
C VAL A 245 -11.60 8.21 7.22
N LYS A 246 -11.67 8.33 5.90
CA LYS A 246 -12.43 9.43 5.27
C LYS A 246 -13.94 9.30 5.46
N TYR A 247 -14.46 8.09 5.39
CA TYR A 247 -15.89 7.82 5.54
C TYR A 247 -16.11 6.87 6.72
N PRO A 248 -17.24 6.98 7.45
CA PRO A 248 -17.56 6.04 8.52
C PRO A 248 -17.64 4.60 8.01
N ILE A 249 -16.96 3.68 8.71
CA ILE A 249 -17.08 2.24 8.44
C ILE A 249 -18.31 1.73 9.18
N LYS A 250 -19.20 1.01 8.48
CA LYS A 250 -20.43 0.45 9.04
C LYS A 250 -20.16 -0.98 9.53
N PHE A 251 -20.06 -1.13 10.86
CA PHE A 251 -20.01 -2.45 11.51
C PHE A 251 -21.41 -2.86 11.97
N GLU A 252 -21.76 -4.10 11.70
CA GLU A 252 -22.98 -4.74 12.22
C GLU A 252 -22.64 -5.42 13.56
N LYS A 253 -23.51 -5.31 14.54
CA LYS A 253 -23.40 -5.97 15.86
C LYS A 253 -23.61 -7.47 15.78
#